data_988025c34ee4e521b25439491841254d
#
_entry.id   988025c34ee4e521b25439491841254d
#
_cell.length_a   1.000
_cell.length_b   1.000
_cell.length_c   1.000
_cell.angle_alpha   90.00
_cell.angle_beta   90.00
_cell.angle_gamma   90.00
#
_symmetry.space_group_name_H-M   'P 1'
#
loop_
_entity.id
_entity.type
_entity.pdbx_description
1 polymer ?
#
loop_
_entity_poly.entity_id
_entity_poly.type
_entity_poly.pdbx_seq_one_letter_code
_entity_poly.pdbx_strand_id
1 'polypeptide(L)'
;MKIAAFSVRQDEKQYFDTFANVYKVELQINRSGFTADDIESVKGCEAMSVCDGMCDLSAPVLEKLAADGVKYIGFRTIGYNSVDLEAAKRLGIRVAHSGYSPYSVANYTVMLMLMCIRKALYVMMRSHTADYSLGPICGREMQNMTIGIIGTGRIGKAVIKNLSGFGCKIIAYDPYPAKGLENVEYVTLDELYARADIISLHTFLSDETYHMINNCLLYTSPSPRDYAAS
;
A
#
# COMPACT_ATOMS: atom_id res chain seq x y z
N MET A 1 -2.25 31.46 -3.85
CA MET A 1 -2.49 30.28 -3.00
C MET A 1 -1.17 29.76 -2.49
N LYS A 2 -1.05 29.57 -1.18
CA LYS A 2 0.12 28.96 -0.53
C LYS A 2 -0.19 27.53 -0.14
N ILE A 3 0.73 26.61 -0.43
CA ILE A 3 0.57 25.17 -0.20
C ILE A 3 1.74 24.66 0.62
N ALA A 4 1.47 23.92 1.70
CA ALA A 4 2.48 23.19 2.45
C ALA A 4 2.53 21.73 2.00
N ALA A 5 3.71 21.25 1.61
CA ALA A 5 3.93 19.86 1.22
C ALA A 5 4.86 19.18 2.23
N PHE A 6 4.39 18.04 2.79
CA PHE A 6 5.11 17.26 3.79
C PHE A 6 5.55 15.91 3.22
N SER A 7 6.54 15.28 3.82
CA SER A 7 7.10 14.00 3.36
C SER A 7 7.59 14.05 1.91
N VAL A 8 8.13 15.20 1.49
CA VAL A 8 8.61 15.35 0.11
C VAL A 8 10.01 14.74 0.00
N ARG A 9 10.14 13.73 -0.84
CA ARG A 9 11.42 13.09 -1.13
C ARG A 9 12.27 13.96 -2.05
N GLN A 10 13.57 13.71 -2.06
CA GLN A 10 14.50 14.50 -2.86
C GLN A 10 14.23 14.36 -4.37
N ASP A 11 13.82 13.18 -4.82
CA ASP A 11 13.47 12.89 -6.21
C ASP A 11 12.15 13.55 -6.65
N GLU A 12 11.25 13.85 -5.71
CA GLU A 12 9.98 14.54 -5.99
C GLU A 12 10.13 16.06 -6.13
N LYS A 13 11.16 16.64 -5.53
CA LYS A 13 11.30 18.12 -5.44
C LYS A 13 11.17 18.82 -6.79
N GLN A 14 11.81 18.29 -7.84
CA GLN A 14 11.75 18.87 -9.18
C GLN A 14 10.32 18.97 -9.75
N TYR A 15 9.45 18.03 -9.40
CA TYR A 15 8.04 18.04 -9.84
C TYR A 15 7.24 19.09 -9.09
N PHE A 16 7.51 19.28 -7.79
CA PHE A 16 6.91 20.36 -7.01
C PHE A 16 7.36 21.75 -7.50
N ASP A 17 8.64 21.93 -7.81
CA ASP A 17 9.15 23.17 -8.36
C ASP A 17 8.51 23.49 -9.73
N THR A 18 8.37 22.47 -10.59
CA THR A 18 7.68 22.61 -11.88
C THR A 18 6.21 22.97 -11.70
N PHE A 19 5.51 22.29 -10.79
CA PHE A 19 4.12 22.59 -10.46
C PHE A 19 3.95 24.02 -9.95
N ALA A 20 4.81 24.47 -9.04
CA ALA A 20 4.76 25.82 -8.49
C ALA A 20 4.89 26.88 -9.58
N ASN A 21 5.81 26.68 -10.52
CA ASN A 21 6.04 27.57 -11.64
C ASN A 21 4.84 27.62 -12.61
N VAL A 22 4.29 26.44 -12.98
CA VAL A 22 3.17 26.34 -13.91
C VAL A 22 1.90 27.00 -13.35
N TYR A 23 1.59 26.69 -12.10
CA TYR A 23 0.35 27.16 -11.47
C TYR A 23 0.50 28.44 -10.65
N LYS A 24 1.70 29.00 -10.61
CA LYS A 24 2.03 30.25 -9.87
C LYS A 24 1.57 30.19 -8.41
N VAL A 25 1.87 29.08 -7.75
CA VAL A 25 1.57 28.84 -6.33
C VAL A 25 2.86 28.96 -5.50
N GLU A 26 2.72 29.45 -4.28
CA GLU A 26 3.79 29.44 -3.30
C GLU A 26 3.85 28.06 -2.63
N LEU A 27 5.01 27.41 -2.65
CA LEU A 27 5.22 26.12 -2.03
C LEU A 27 6.15 26.20 -0.83
N GLN A 28 5.70 25.63 0.28
CA GLN A 28 6.53 25.35 1.43
C GLN A 28 6.79 23.82 1.45
N ILE A 29 8.04 23.41 1.27
CA ILE A 29 8.43 21.99 1.16
C ILE A 29 9.06 21.53 2.47
N ASN A 30 8.51 20.47 3.05
CA ASN A 30 9.01 19.79 4.24
C ASN A 30 9.36 18.33 3.91
N ARG A 31 10.48 17.84 4.42
CA ARG A 31 10.91 16.45 4.23
C ARG A 31 10.36 15.50 5.30
N SER A 32 10.04 16.02 6.47
CA SER A 32 9.40 15.29 7.58
C SER A 32 7.93 15.02 7.30
N GLY A 33 7.36 14.06 8.02
CA GLY A 33 5.91 13.90 8.13
C GLY A 33 5.27 15.12 8.81
N PHE A 34 3.95 15.18 8.76
CA PHE A 34 3.18 16.22 9.42
C PHE A 34 2.61 15.71 10.75
N THR A 35 2.85 16.44 11.82
CA THR A 35 2.33 16.14 13.16
C THR A 35 1.64 17.35 13.76
N ALA A 36 1.00 17.18 14.92
CA ALA A 36 0.37 18.28 15.65
C ALA A 36 1.35 19.41 16.02
N ASP A 37 2.65 19.12 16.12
CA ASP A 37 3.69 20.12 16.43
C ASP A 37 4.02 21.02 15.22
N ASP A 38 3.64 20.59 14.02
CA ASP A 38 3.93 21.33 12.78
C ASP A 38 2.83 22.34 12.41
N ILE A 39 1.76 22.46 13.17
CA ILE A 39 0.58 23.29 12.85
C ILE A 39 0.99 24.74 12.63
N GLU A 40 1.86 25.31 13.48
CA GLU A 40 2.33 26.70 13.33
C GLU A 40 3.04 26.92 11.99
N SER A 41 3.69 25.88 11.44
CA SER A 41 4.43 25.96 10.18
C SER A 41 3.52 26.10 8.94
N VAL A 42 2.25 25.72 9.06
CA VAL A 42 1.27 25.77 7.95
C VAL A 42 0.36 27.00 8.00
N LYS A 43 0.55 27.91 8.96
CA LYS A 43 -0.21 29.16 9.03
C LYS A 43 -0.12 29.94 7.71
N GLY A 44 -1.29 30.38 7.25
CA GLY A 44 -1.44 31.09 5.97
C GLY A 44 -1.38 30.20 4.74
N CYS A 45 -1.27 28.87 4.89
CA CYS A 45 -1.45 27.93 3.79
C CYS A 45 -2.94 27.64 3.59
N GLU A 46 -3.40 27.65 2.34
CA GLU A 46 -4.77 27.28 1.98
C GLU A 46 -4.90 25.77 1.68
N ALA A 47 -3.80 25.11 1.36
CA ALA A 47 -3.77 23.70 1.01
C ALA A 47 -2.55 22.97 1.60
N MET A 48 -2.72 21.66 1.79
CA MET A 48 -1.65 20.76 2.21
C MET A 48 -1.53 19.59 1.24
N SER A 49 -0.29 19.12 1.05
CA SER A 49 0.01 17.88 0.33
C SER A 49 0.77 16.93 1.25
N VAL A 50 0.19 15.76 1.51
CA VAL A 50 0.67 14.81 2.51
C VAL A 50 0.74 13.39 1.96
N CYS A 51 1.35 12.47 2.74
CA CYS A 51 1.32 11.03 2.49
C CYS A 51 0.64 10.30 3.64
N ASP A 52 -0.19 9.31 3.33
CA ASP A 52 -0.85 8.46 4.34
C ASP A 52 0.19 7.70 5.18
N GLY A 53 -0.11 7.52 6.47
CA GLY A 53 0.82 6.91 7.43
C GLY A 53 2.01 7.78 7.84
N MET A 54 2.15 8.99 7.26
CA MET A 54 3.20 9.96 7.57
C MET A 54 2.62 11.32 8.00
N CYS A 55 1.36 11.36 8.37
CA CYS A 55 0.69 12.57 8.84
C CYS A 55 -0.35 12.24 9.92
N ASP A 56 -0.56 13.17 10.84
CA ASP A 56 -1.67 13.17 11.78
C ASP A 56 -2.71 14.21 11.31
N LEU A 57 -3.85 13.73 10.87
CA LEU A 57 -5.01 14.54 10.46
C LEU A 57 -6.26 14.11 11.24
N SER A 58 -6.07 13.81 12.52
CA SER A 58 -7.15 13.57 13.49
C SER A 58 -8.05 14.81 13.68
N ALA A 59 -9.25 14.61 14.20
CA ALA A 59 -10.23 15.69 14.38
C ALA A 59 -9.66 16.92 15.09
N PRO A 60 -8.90 16.82 16.22
CA PRO A 60 -8.33 17.99 16.89
C PRO A 60 -7.32 18.76 16.05
N VAL A 61 -6.57 18.05 15.19
CA VAL A 61 -5.59 18.66 14.28
C VAL A 61 -6.32 19.38 13.15
N LEU A 62 -7.33 18.75 12.56
CA LEU A 62 -8.15 19.35 11.50
C LEU A 62 -8.87 20.62 11.96
N GLU A 63 -9.34 20.67 13.21
CA GLU A 63 -9.97 21.87 13.79
C GLU A 63 -9.02 23.05 13.83
N LYS A 64 -7.77 22.85 14.22
CA LYS A 64 -6.73 23.89 14.20
C LYS A 64 -6.37 24.30 12.76
N LEU A 65 -6.20 23.34 11.86
CA LEU A 65 -5.91 23.62 10.45
C LEU A 65 -7.02 24.42 9.78
N ALA A 66 -8.27 24.10 10.06
CA ALA A 66 -9.43 24.86 9.57
C ALA A 66 -9.43 26.30 10.11
N ALA A 67 -9.14 26.49 11.41
CA ALA A 67 -9.03 27.80 12.03
C ALA A 67 -7.91 28.64 11.41
N ASP A 68 -6.80 28.02 10.99
CA ASP A 68 -5.67 28.67 10.31
C ASP A 68 -5.90 28.87 8.81
N GLY A 69 -7.07 28.45 8.28
CA GLY A 69 -7.50 28.73 6.91
C GLY A 69 -7.22 27.64 5.88
N VAL A 70 -6.80 26.45 6.30
CA VAL A 70 -6.62 25.29 5.40
C VAL A 70 -7.97 24.82 4.89
N LYS A 71 -8.11 24.71 3.57
CA LYS A 71 -9.35 24.33 2.88
C LYS A 71 -9.21 23.03 2.08
N TYR A 72 -7.98 22.64 1.73
CA TYR A 72 -7.72 21.52 0.84
C TYR A 72 -6.60 20.65 1.38
N ILE A 73 -6.82 19.34 1.42
CA ILE A 73 -5.80 18.34 1.77
C ILE A 73 -5.71 17.31 0.63
N GLY A 74 -4.55 17.20 0.02
CA GLY A 74 -4.26 16.25 -1.04
C GLY A 74 -3.30 15.17 -0.59
N PHE A 75 -3.75 13.91 -0.60
CA PHE A 75 -2.89 12.76 -0.38
C PHE A 75 -2.16 12.39 -1.67
N ARG A 76 -0.83 12.26 -1.62
CA ARG A 76 -0.03 11.73 -2.73
C ARG A 76 -0.02 10.20 -2.77
N THR A 77 -0.73 9.58 -1.84
CA THR A 77 -0.94 8.13 -1.72
C THR A 77 -2.35 7.75 -2.16
N ILE A 78 -2.58 6.45 -2.43
CA ILE A 78 -3.93 5.91 -2.63
C ILE A 78 -4.65 5.81 -1.27
N GLY A 79 -3.94 5.41 -0.20
CA GLY A 79 -4.45 5.38 1.16
C GLY A 79 -4.65 6.78 1.73
N TYR A 80 -5.60 6.92 2.62
CA TYR A 80 -5.95 8.14 3.35
C TYR A 80 -6.48 7.84 4.76
N ASN A 81 -5.96 6.76 5.38
CA ASN A 81 -6.43 6.32 6.71
C ASN A 81 -6.04 7.30 7.83
N SER A 82 -5.05 8.16 7.58
CA SER A 82 -4.54 9.14 8.55
C SER A 82 -5.44 10.35 8.73
N VAL A 83 -6.59 10.44 8.03
CA VAL A 83 -7.50 11.59 8.10
C VAL A 83 -8.87 11.19 8.63
N ASP A 84 -9.39 12.00 9.58
CA ASP A 84 -10.77 11.93 10.01
C ASP A 84 -11.67 12.63 8.96
N LEU A 85 -12.28 11.83 8.09
CA LEU A 85 -13.14 12.33 7.02
C LEU A 85 -14.42 13.01 7.51
N GLU A 86 -14.98 12.56 8.62
CA GLU A 86 -16.19 13.16 9.18
C GLU A 86 -15.88 14.54 9.78
N ALA A 87 -14.75 14.67 10.46
CA ALA A 87 -14.28 15.97 10.94
C ALA A 87 -13.95 16.90 9.75
N ALA A 88 -13.23 16.42 8.74
CA ALA A 88 -12.91 17.20 7.55
C ALA A 88 -14.17 17.74 6.87
N LYS A 89 -15.18 16.89 6.68
CA LYS A 89 -16.49 17.27 6.11
C LYS A 89 -17.20 18.32 6.95
N ARG A 90 -17.26 18.14 8.26
CA ARG A 90 -17.87 19.10 9.20
C ARG A 90 -17.19 20.46 9.14
N LEU A 91 -15.87 20.50 8.99
CA LEU A 91 -15.05 21.71 8.93
C LEU A 91 -14.97 22.33 7.53
N GLY A 92 -15.58 21.70 6.52
CA GLY A 92 -15.55 22.18 5.15
C GLY A 92 -14.20 22.00 4.44
N ILE A 93 -13.31 21.16 4.99
CA ILE A 93 -12.03 20.81 4.37
C ILE A 93 -12.29 19.77 3.27
N ARG A 94 -11.85 20.06 2.06
CA ARG A 94 -11.92 19.12 0.94
C ARG A 94 -10.70 18.22 0.94
N VAL A 95 -10.95 16.90 1.01
CA VAL A 95 -9.90 15.88 0.96
C VAL A 95 -9.91 15.20 -0.40
N ALA A 96 -8.76 15.03 -0.99
CA ALA A 96 -8.55 14.28 -2.23
C ALA A 96 -7.35 13.35 -2.10
N HIS A 97 -7.34 12.29 -2.87
CA HIS A 97 -6.19 11.39 -2.96
C HIS A 97 -5.76 11.17 -4.40
N SER A 98 -4.50 10.79 -4.62
CA SER A 98 -4.01 10.53 -5.96
C SER A 98 -4.39 9.13 -6.43
N GLY A 99 -4.73 9.04 -7.73
CA GLY A 99 -4.91 7.76 -8.41
C GLY A 99 -3.73 7.52 -9.34
N TYR A 100 -2.84 6.58 -9.01
CA TYR A 100 -1.76 6.16 -9.89
C TYR A 100 -2.01 4.78 -10.48
N SER A 101 -1.13 4.37 -11.39
CA SER A 101 -1.21 3.06 -12.03
C SER A 101 -1.12 1.92 -11.01
N PRO A 102 -2.03 0.95 -11.02
CA PRO A 102 -1.98 -0.19 -10.11
C PRO A 102 -0.82 -1.14 -10.42
N TYR A 103 -0.23 -1.04 -11.60
CA TYR A 103 0.82 -1.96 -12.05
C TYR A 103 2.13 -1.83 -11.29
N SER A 104 2.45 -0.64 -10.76
CA SER A 104 3.65 -0.46 -9.92
C SER A 104 3.58 -1.37 -8.68
N VAL A 105 2.46 -1.33 -7.96
CA VAL A 105 2.24 -2.18 -6.79
C VAL A 105 2.13 -3.65 -7.20
N ALA A 106 1.41 -3.95 -8.30
CA ALA A 106 1.24 -5.32 -8.77
C ALA A 106 2.58 -5.97 -9.18
N ASN A 107 3.46 -5.24 -9.86
CA ASN A 107 4.78 -5.74 -10.23
C ASN A 107 5.64 -6.02 -8.98
N TYR A 108 5.60 -5.10 -8.01
CA TYR A 108 6.32 -5.27 -6.75
C TYR A 108 5.80 -6.48 -5.96
N THR A 109 4.48 -6.68 -5.92
CA THR A 109 3.86 -7.85 -5.29
C THR A 109 4.35 -9.16 -5.91
N VAL A 110 4.33 -9.28 -7.24
CA VAL A 110 4.80 -10.50 -7.93
C VAL A 110 6.29 -10.70 -7.71
N MET A 111 7.09 -9.62 -7.72
CA MET A 111 8.52 -9.70 -7.38
C MET A 111 8.73 -10.28 -5.99
N LEU A 112 8.02 -9.79 -4.97
CA LEU A 112 8.12 -10.31 -3.60
C LEU A 112 7.71 -11.79 -3.51
N MET A 113 6.64 -12.20 -4.19
CA MET A 113 6.24 -13.61 -4.25
C MET A 113 7.38 -14.48 -4.82
N LEU A 114 7.98 -14.07 -5.94
CA LEU A 114 9.10 -14.77 -6.54
C LEU A 114 10.32 -14.80 -5.62
N MET A 115 10.65 -13.70 -4.97
CA MET A 115 11.74 -13.65 -4.01
C MET A 115 11.55 -14.62 -2.84
N CYS A 116 10.33 -14.74 -2.32
CA CYS A 116 10.00 -15.66 -1.24
C CYS A 116 10.15 -17.13 -1.70
N ILE A 117 9.48 -17.52 -2.79
CA ILE A 117 9.48 -18.93 -3.22
C ILE A 117 10.85 -19.40 -3.75
N ARG A 118 11.69 -18.46 -4.22
CA ARG A 118 13.06 -18.74 -4.68
C ARG A 118 14.12 -18.49 -3.61
N LYS A 119 13.71 -18.13 -2.38
CA LYS A 119 14.63 -17.81 -1.25
C LYS A 119 15.70 -16.78 -1.66
N ALA A 120 15.32 -15.78 -2.46
CA ALA A 120 16.25 -14.86 -3.12
C ALA A 120 17.11 -14.09 -2.11
N LEU A 121 16.52 -13.60 -1.00
CA LEU A 121 17.26 -12.89 0.03
C LEU A 121 18.39 -13.76 0.62
N TYR A 122 18.08 -15.01 0.94
CA TYR A 122 19.06 -15.94 1.49
C TYR A 122 20.21 -16.20 0.50
N VAL A 123 19.89 -16.39 -0.78
CA VAL A 123 20.91 -16.56 -1.83
C VAL A 123 21.78 -15.32 -1.97
N MET A 124 21.18 -14.14 -1.96
CA MET A 124 21.90 -12.87 -2.05
C MET A 124 22.83 -12.67 -0.84
N MET A 125 22.38 -12.94 0.38
CA MET A 125 23.22 -12.83 1.58
C MET A 125 24.44 -13.75 1.51
N ARG A 126 24.27 -15.00 1.05
CA ARG A 126 25.37 -15.94 0.89
C ARG A 126 26.37 -15.52 -0.19
N SER A 127 25.89 -14.91 -1.26
CA SER A 127 26.76 -14.42 -2.34
C SER A 127 27.75 -13.37 -1.85
N HIS A 128 27.39 -12.56 -0.86
CA HIS A 128 28.32 -11.59 -0.24
C HIS A 128 29.51 -12.25 0.47
N THR A 129 29.38 -13.50 0.88
CA THR A 129 30.47 -14.30 1.48
C THR A 129 31.11 -15.25 0.48
N ALA A 130 30.86 -15.06 -0.83
CA ALA A 130 31.32 -15.94 -1.90
C ALA A 130 30.90 -17.41 -1.75
N ASP A 131 29.82 -17.68 -1.00
CA ASP A 131 29.25 -19.01 -0.86
C ASP A 131 28.21 -19.26 -1.95
N TYR A 132 28.62 -19.95 -3.01
CA TYR A 132 27.77 -20.34 -4.14
C TYR A 132 27.34 -21.81 -4.07
N SER A 133 27.52 -22.48 -2.93
CA SER A 133 27.09 -23.86 -2.76
C SER A 133 25.55 -23.95 -2.84
N LEU A 134 25.04 -25.01 -3.48
CA LEU A 134 23.58 -25.21 -3.61
C LEU A 134 22.93 -25.57 -2.28
N GLY A 135 23.66 -26.15 -1.30
CA GLY A 135 23.21 -26.41 0.06
C GLY A 135 21.72 -26.81 0.17
N PRO A 136 21.05 -26.49 1.27
CA PRO A 136 19.63 -26.78 1.48
C PRO A 136 18.68 -25.79 0.79
N ILE A 137 19.15 -25.07 -0.24
CA ILE A 137 18.33 -24.09 -0.95
C ILE A 137 17.41 -24.82 -1.94
N CYS A 138 16.21 -25.15 -1.51
CA CYS A 138 15.17 -25.66 -2.38
C CYS A 138 14.13 -24.56 -2.60
N GLY A 139 14.05 -24.03 -3.83
CA GLY A 139 13.00 -23.13 -4.27
C GLY A 139 11.78 -23.89 -4.77
N ARG A 140 10.64 -23.21 -4.83
CA ARG A 140 9.38 -23.74 -5.42
C ARG A 140 9.12 -23.09 -6.78
N GLU A 141 8.34 -23.75 -7.62
CA GLU A 141 7.87 -23.23 -8.90
C GLU A 141 6.46 -22.68 -8.74
N MET A 142 6.24 -21.45 -9.20
CA MET A 142 4.96 -20.77 -9.03
C MET A 142 3.80 -21.49 -9.72
N GLN A 143 4.04 -22.13 -10.85
CA GLN A 143 3.01 -22.91 -11.58
C GLN A 143 2.37 -24.06 -10.74
N ASN A 144 3.10 -24.58 -9.76
CA ASN A 144 2.63 -25.65 -8.88
C ASN A 144 1.98 -25.13 -7.59
N MET A 145 1.67 -23.83 -7.53
CA MET A 145 1.17 -23.16 -6.32
C MET A 145 -0.24 -22.63 -6.53
N THR A 146 -0.95 -22.52 -5.42
CA THR A 146 -2.21 -21.81 -5.33
C THR A 146 -1.98 -20.43 -4.70
N ILE A 147 -2.31 -19.38 -5.43
CA ILE A 147 -2.15 -17.99 -4.98
C ILE A 147 -3.51 -17.46 -4.54
N GLY A 148 -3.61 -17.05 -3.28
CA GLY A 148 -4.81 -16.44 -2.69
C GLY A 148 -4.73 -14.91 -2.79
N ILE A 149 -5.72 -14.30 -3.44
CA ILE A 149 -5.83 -12.84 -3.57
C ILE A 149 -7.04 -12.37 -2.76
N ILE A 150 -6.80 -11.54 -1.75
CA ILE A 150 -7.86 -10.93 -0.95
C ILE A 150 -8.03 -9.47 -1.43
N GLY A 151 -9.19 -9.17 -2.01
CA GLY A 151 -9.47 -7.91 -2.67
C GLY A 151 -9.16 -7.92 -4.17
N THR A 152 -10.21 -7.83 -5.00
CA THR A 152 -10.13 -7.83 -6.47
C THR A 152 -10.43 -6.45 -7.07
N GLY A 153 -10.04 -5.40 -6.34
CA GLY A 153 -10.05 -4.01 -6.80
C GLY A 153 -9.01 -3.75 -7.90
N ARG A 154 -8.66 -2.49 -8.12
CA ARG A 154 -7.72 -2.10 -9.19
C ARG A 154 -6.36 -2.80 -9.08
N ILE A 155 -5.80 -2.88 -7.87
CA ILE A 155 -4.48 -3.50 -7.62
C ILE A 155 -4.59 -5.02 -7.72
N GLY A 156 -5.56 -5.64 -7.02
CA GLY A 156 -5.74 -7.10 -7.06
C GLY A 156 -5.94 -7.63 -8.48
N LYS A 157 -6.75 -6.95 -9.31
CA LYS A 157 -6.90 -7.28 -10.75
C LYS A 157 -5.58 -7.22 -11.50
N ALA A 158 -4.74 -6.20 -11.23
CA ALA A 158 -3.46 -6.08 -11.90
C ALA A 158 -2.48 -7.18 -11.46
N VAL A 159 -2.50 -7.58 -10.18
CA VAL A 159 -1.72 -8.73 -9.67
C VAL A 159 -2.17 -10.02 -10.36
N ILE A 160 -3.48 -10.29 -10.40
CA ILE A 160 -4.04 -11.46 -11.09
C ILE A 160 -3.60 -11.51 -12.55
N LYS A 161 -3.70 -10.37 -13.24
CA LYS A 161 -3.24 -10.26 -14.64
C LYS A 161 -1.74 -10.55 -14.79
N ASN A 162 -0.90 -10.04 -13.89
CA ASN A 162 0.53 -10.33 -13.93
C ASN A 162 0.85 -11.80 -13.64
N LEU A 163 0.05 -12.44 -12.77
CA LEU A 163 0.22 -13.85 -12.42
C LEU A 163 -0.24 -14.82 -13.52
N SER A 164 -1.08 -14.40 -14.45
CA SER A 164 -1.65 -15.28 -15.48
C SER A 164 -0.59 -15.98 -16.34
N GLY A 165 0.59 -15.35 -16.54
CA GLY A 165 1.69 -15.92 -17.30
C GLY A 165 2.50 -17.00 -16.58
N PHE A 166 2.30 -17.20 -15.27
CA PHE A 166 3.02 -18.20 -14.48
C PHE A 166 2.33 -19.56 -14.43
N GLY A 167 1.08 -19.68 -14.89
CA GLY A 167 0.33 -20.93 -14.89
C GLY A 167 -0.12 -21.42 -13.50
N CYS A 168 0.02 -20.60 -12.45
CA CYS A 168 -0.42 -20.94 -11.11
C CYS A 168 -1.95 -20.93 -10.99
N LYS A 169 -2.47 -21.66 -9.99
CA LYS A 169 -3.88 -21.57 -9.63
C LYS A 169 -4.13 -20.28 -8.86
N ILE A 170 -5.15 -19.51 -9.25
CA ILE A 170 -5.53 -18.27 -8.55
C ILE A 170 -6.90 -18.47 -7.93
N ILE A 171 -6.97 -18.29 -6.61
CA ILE A 171 -8.22 -18.21 -5.85
C ILE A 171 -8.35 -16.81 -5.26
N ALA A 172 -9.56 -16.29 -5.17
CA ALA A 172 -9.78 -14.94 -4.70
C ALA A 172 -10.97 -14.83 -3.75
N TYR A 173 -10.88 -13.88 -2.85
CA TYR A 173 -12.00 -13.43 -2.02
C TYR A 173 -12.20 -11.93 -2.17
N ASP A 174 -13.44 -11.53 -2.35
CA ASP A 174 -13.88 -10.14 -2.34
C ASP A 174 -15.36 -10.10 -1.99
N PRO A 175 -15.82 -9.28 -1.03
CA PRO A 175 -17.27 -9.11 -0.76
C PRO A 175 -18.04 -8.66 -2.01
N TYR A 176 -17.36 -7.98 -2.95
CA TYR A 176 -17.91 -7.50 -4.21
C TYR A 176 -17.09 -8.04 -5.39
N PRO A 177 -17.24 -9.31 -5.76
CA PRO A 177 -16.42 -9.98 -6.77
C PRO A 177 -16.36 -9.20 -8.08
N ALA A 178 -15.15 -9.00 -8.58
CA ALA A 178 -14.96 -8.31 -9.85
C ALA A 178 -15.40 -9.19 -11.02
N LYS A 179 -16.17 -8.59 -11.94
CA LYS A 179 -16.59 -9.28 -13.18
C LYS A 179 -15.43 -9.33 -14.19
N GLY A 180 -15.44 -10.38 -15.03
CA GLY A 180 -14.54 -10.51 -16.18
C GLY A 180 -13.11 -10.90 -15.82
N LEU A 181 -12.87 -11.53 -14.67
CA LEU A 181 -11.62 -12.18 -14.36
C LEU A 181 -11.65 -13.62 -14.83
N GLU A 182 -10.87 -13.92 -15.85
CA GLU A 182 -10.70 -15.28 -16.36
C GLU A 182 -9.72 -16.06 -15.47
N ASN A 183 -9.96 -17.37 -15.33
CA ASN A 183 -9.10 -18.30 -14.59
C ASN A 183 -8.89 -17.94 -13.10
N VAL A 184 -9.90 -17.32 -12.46
CA VAL A 184 -9.91 -17.01 -11.03
C VAL A 184 -11.13 -17.72 -10.41
N GLU A 185 -10.87 -18.52 -9.39
CA GLU A 185 -11.92 -19.18 -8.60
C GLU A 185 -12.23 -18.29 -7.38
N TYR A 186 -13.43 -17.75 -7.27
CA TYR A 186 -13.86 -17.06 -6.06
C TYR A 186 -14.28 -18.06 -4.99
N VAL A 187 -13.75 -17.87 -3.79
CA VAL A 187 -13.93 -18.79 -2.64
C VAL A 187 -14.25 -17.99 -1.38
N THR A 188 -14.66 -18.67 -0.32
CA THR A 188 -14.74 -18.07 1.02
C THR A 188 -13.35 -17.76 1.60
N LEU A 189 -13.28 -16.89 2.61
CA LEU A 189 -12.01 -16.60 3.29
C LEU A 189 -11.40 -17.86 3.90
N ASP A 190 -12.22 -18.71 4.54
CA ASP A 190 -11.73 -19.94 5.16
C ASP A 190 -11.16 -20.93 4.13
N GLU A 191 -11.82 -21.06 2.98
CA GLU A 191 -11.30 -21.86 1.88
C GLU A 191 -10.00 -21.28 1.30
N LEU A 192 -9.90 -19.94 1.19
CA LEU A 192 -8.70 -19.28 0.72
C LEU A 192 -7.53 -19.56 1.68
N TYR A 193 -7.76 -19.41 2.98
CA TYR A 193 -6.73 -19.67 3.99
C TYR A 193 -6.27 -21.13 4.02
N ALA A 194 -7.20 -22.08 3.81
CA ALA A 194 -6.89 -23.50 3.80
C ALA A 194 -6.15 -23.97 2.54
N ARG A 195 -6.34 -23.28 1.39
CA ARG A 195 -5.89 -23.76 0.08
C ARG A 195 -4.73 -22.97 -0.50
N ALA A 196 -4.51 -21.73 -0.06
CA ALA A 196 -3.47 -20.87 -0.63
C ALA A 196 -2.08 -21.23 -0.09
N ASP A 197 -1.11 -21.35 -0.98
CA ASP A 197 0.32 -21.42 -0.64
C ASP A 197 0.90 -20.01 -0.37
N ILE A 198 0.37 -18.99 -1.04
CA ILE A 198 0.72 -17.58 -0.86
C ILE A 198 -0.56 -16.78 -0.79
N ILE A 199 -0.63 -15.85 0.17
CA ILE A 199 -1.76 -14.92 0.31
C ILE A 199 -1.26 -13.50 0.12
N SER A 200 -1.99 -12.72 -0.68
CA SER A 200 -1.71 -11.30 -0.89
C SER A 200 -2.97 -10.45 -0.68
N LEU A 201 -2.84 -9.44 0.22
CA LEU A 201 -3.93 -8.55 0.54
C LEU A 201 -3.87 -7.28 -0.30
N HIS A 202 -5.03 -6.94 -0.90
CA HIS A 202 -5.24 -5.75 -1.72
C HIS A 202 -6.54 -5.03 -1.34
N THR A 203 -6.89 -5.09 -0.05
CA THR A 203 -8.04 -4.40 0.54
C THR A 203 -7.61 -3.07 1.14
N PHE A 204 -8.57 -2.16 1.35
CA PHE A 204 -8.37 -1.00 2.21
C PHE A 204 -8.55 -1.40 3.68
N LEU A 205 -8.03 -0.60 4.59
CA LEU A 205 -8.20 -0.79 6.03
C LEU A 205 -9.62 -0.35 6.44
N SER A 206 -10.35 -1.25 7.09
CA SER A 206 -11.65 -1.02 7.71
C SER A 206 -11.75 -1.87 8.97
N ASP A 207 -12.81 -1.70 9.76
CA ASP A 207 -13.05 -2.54 10.94
C ASP A 207 -13.13 -4.03 10.57
N GLU A 208 -13.66 -4.36 9.40
CA GLU A 208 -13.79 -5.76 8.92
C GLU A 208 -12.43 -6.33 8.42
N THR A 209 -11.54 -5.47 7.93
CA THR A 209 -10.23 -5.91 7.41
C THR A 209 -9.10 -5.72 8.43
N TYR A 210 -9.38 -5.04 9.54
CA TYR A 210 -8.41 -4.85 10.62
C TYR A 210 -8.03 -6.21 11.23
N HIS A 211 -6.73 -6.48 11.31
CA HIS A 211 -6.17 -7.75 11.78
C HIS A 211 -6.76 -9.00 11.09
N MET A 212 -7.18 -8.87 9.84
CA MET A 212 -7.67 -9.99 9.01
C MET A 212 -6.63 -11.13 8.92
N ILE A 213 -5.36 -10.82 8.86
CA ILE A 213 -4.29 -11.79 9.05
C ILE A 213 -3.80 -11.70 10.50
N ASN A 214 -3.93 -12.79 11.22
CA ASN A 214 -3.57 -12.88 12.63
C ASN A 214 -2.80 -14.17 12.94
N ASN A 215 -2.31 -14.29 14.18
CA ASN A 215 -1.51 -15.43 14.60
C ASN A 215 -2.23 -16.78 14.39
N CYS A 216 -3.54 -16.85 14.61
CA CYS A 216 -4.28 -18.11 14.41
C CYS A 216 -4.20 -18.57 12.95
N LEU A 217 -4.33 -17.65 11.99
CA LEU A 217 -4.21 -17.97 10.56
C LEU A 217 -2.80 -18.43 10.19
N LEU A 218 -1.78 -17.79 10.76
CA LEU A 218 -0.39 -18.18 10.54
C LEU A 218 -0.09 -19.59 11.06
N TYR A 219 -0.79 -20.06 12.09
CA TYR A 219 -0.63 -21.42 12.61
C TYR A 219 -1.49 -22.48 11.89
N THR A 220 -2.59 -22.08 11.30
CA THR A 220 -3.53 -23.01 10.63
C THR A 220 -3.30 -23.10 9.12
N SER A 221 -2.69 -22.10 8.49
CA SER A 221 -2.34 -22.13 7.07
C SER A 221 -1.19 -23.12 6.81
N PRO A 222 -1.25 -23.93 5.74
CA PRO A 222 -0.14 -24.84 5.39
C PRO A 222 1.15 -24.12 4.97
N SER A 223 1.09 -22.82 4.71
CA SER A 223 2.18 -22.03 4.15
C SER A 223 3.21 -21.43 5.13
N PRO A 224 2.92 -21.08 6.40
CA PRO A 224 3.82 -20.22 7.18
C PRO A 224 4.94 -20.93 7.93
N ARG A 225 4.90 -22.25 8.05
CA ARG A 225 5.84 -22.96 8.94
C ARG A 225 7.29 -22.93 8.48
N ASP A 226 7.53 -22.70 7.21
CA ASP A 226 8.89 -22.73 6.65
C ASP A 226 9.58 -21.37 6.58
N TYR A 227 8.89 -20.25 6.87
CA TYR A 227 9.40 -18.88 6.65
C TYR A 227 9.46 -18.00 7.89
N ALA A 228 8.83 -18.42 8.99
CA ALA A 228 8.89 -17.70 10.27
C ALA A 228 10.13 -18.00 11.11
N ALA A 229 11.03 -18.86 10.66
CA ALA A 229 12.21 -19.33 11.36
C ALA A 229 13.53 -18.96 10.67
N SER A 230 13.56 -17.87 9.90
CA SER A 230 14.81 -17.38 9.31
C SER A 230 14.98 -15.88 9.41
#